data_4197583a9ff25ba3b6e9e2e4be17b177
#
_entry.id   4197583a9ff25ba3b6e9e2e4be17b177
#
_cell.length_a   1.000
_cell.length_b   1.000
_cell.length_c   1.000
_cell.angle_alpha   90.00
_cell.angle_beta   90.00
_cell.angle_gamma   90.00
#
_symmetry.space_group_name_H-M   'P 1'
#
loop_
_entity.id
_entity.type
_entity.pdbx_description
1 polymer ?
#
loop_
_entity_poly.entity_id
_entity_poly.type
_entity_poly.pdbx_seq_one_letter_code
_entity_poly.pdbx_strand_id
1 'polypeptide(L)'
;STRTRLSFEAAMINLGGQVLGFSEASSSSASKGESVADTIRVISCYADICAMRHPKEGAPMVASEYSHIPIINAGDGGHQHPTQTLTDLMTIRELRGSLDNFTIGLCGDLKFGRTVHSLISSLVRYNNVKFVLISPKELRIP
;
A
#
# COMPACT_ATOMS: atom_id res chain seq x y z
N SER A 1 4.06 -6.25 9.25
CA SER A 1 3.17 -7.31 8.77
C SER A 1 3.97 -8.37 8.01
N THR A 2 3.92 -9.59 8.43
CA THR A 2 4.70 -10.70 7.86
C THR A 2 4.45 -10.87 6.36
N ARG A 3 3.19 -10.88 5.93
CA ARG A 3 2.84 -11.05 4.50
C ARG A 3 3.38 -9.92 3.63
N THR A 4 3.25 -8.67 4.07
CA THR A 4 3.78 -7.52 3.32
C THR A 4 5.29 -7.63 3.14
N ARG A 5 6.02 -7.95 4.21
CA ARG A 5 7.47 -8.10 4.16
C ARG A 5 7.87 -9.22 3.19
N LEU A 6 7.34 -10.42 3.38
CA LEU A 6 7.67 -11.57 2.52
C LEU A 6 7.36 -11.32 1.04
N SER A 7 6.25 -10.63 0.71
CA SER A 7 5.90 -10.35 -0.69
C SER A 7 6.88 -9.38 -1.35
N PHE A 8 7.32 -8.33 -0.66
CA PHE A 8 8.31 -7.40 -1.20
C PHE A 8 9.71 -8.03 -1.28
N GLU A 9 10.11 -8.80 -0.27
CA GLU A 9 11.39 -9.53 -0.29
C GLU A 9 11.44 -10.54 -1.45
N ALA A 10 10.39 -11.35 -1.60
CA ALA A 10 10.28 -12.31 -2.69
C ALA A 10 10.30 -11.63 -4.08
N ALA A 11 9.57 -10.53 -4.23
CA ALA A 11 9.56 -9.77 -5.48
C ALA A 11 10.97 -9.24 -5.84
N MET A 12 11.67 -8.67 -4.87
CA MET A 12 13.02 -8.14 -5.08
C MET A 12 14.01 -9.25 -5.44
N ILE A 13 13.99 -10.37 -4.73
CA ILE A 13 14.86 -11.53 -5.00
C ILE A 13 14.58 -12.10 -6.39
N ASN A 14 13.30 -12.24 -6.77
CA ASN A 14 12.91 -12.74 -8.10
C ASN A 14 13.34 -11.81 -9.25
N LEU A 15 13.52 -10.51 -8.97
CA LEU A 15 14.05 -9.54 -9.90
C LEU A 15 15.58 -9.47 -9.91
N GLY A 16 16.27 -10.32 -9.13
CA GLY A 16 17.73 -10.36 -9.05
C GLY A 16 18.34 -9.35 -8.08
N GLY A 17 17.52 -8.67 -7.27
CA GLY A 17 17.97 -7.73 -6.25
C GLY A 17 18.30 -8.40 -4.92
N GLN A 18 18.76 -7.59 -3.99
CA GLN A 18 19.05 -7.98 -2.61
C GLN A 18 18.12 -7.23 -1.66
N VAL A 19 17.94 -7.77 -0.46
CA VAL A 19 17.04 -7.21 0.55
C VAL A 19 17.78 -6.97 1.85
N LEU A 20 17.62 -5.78 2.38
CA LEU A 20 17.97 -5.44 3.75
C LEU A 20 16.78 -4.72 4.40
N GLY A 21 16.63 -4.84 5.70
CA GLY A 21 15.52 -4.16 6.37
C GLY A 21 15.24 -4.66 7.79
N PHE A 22 14.29 -4.00 8.42
CA PHE A 22 13.81 -4.32 9.77
C PHE A 22 12.27 -4.31 9.80
N SER A 23 11.67 -4.99 10.76
CA SER A 23 10.20 -5.14 10.81
C SER A 23 9.54 -4.48 12.03
N GLU A 24 10.29 -4.10 13.03
CA GLU A 24 9.73 -3.56 14.28
C GLU A 24 10.40 -2.24 14.67
N ALA A 25 9.56 -1.24 14.99
CA ALA A 25 10.06 0.02 15.52
C ALA A 25 10.80 -0.16 16.86
N SER A 26 10.42 -1.17 17.65
CA SER A 26 11.07 -1.52 18.91
C SER A 26 12.52 -2.01 18.77
N SER A 27 12.87 -2.57 17.62
CA SER A 27 14.23 -3.04 17.31
C SER A 27 15.05 -2.03 16.51
N SER A 28 14.50 -0.84 16.24
CA SER A 28 15.14 0.22 15.46
C SER A 28 15.38 1.47 16.29
N SER A 29 16.15 2.40 15.74
CA SER A 29 16.39 3.72 16.33
C SER A 29 15.11 4.55 16.55
N ALA A 30 14.00 4.21 15.88
CA ALA A 30 12.70 4.81 16.12
C ALA A 30 12.21 4.65 17.58
N SER A 31 12.59 3.56 18.26
CA SER A 31 12.31 3.36 19.69
C SER A 31 13.01 4.36 20.60
N LYS A 32 14.06 5.01 20.10
CA LYS A 32 14.85 6.04 20.78
C LYS A 32 14.42 7.46 20.40
N GLY A 33 13.31 7.62 19.67
CA GLY A 33 12.77 8.92 19.26
C GLY A 33 13.28 9.42 17.90
N GLU A 34 13.96 8.59 17.10
CA GLU A 34 14.35 8.94 15.73
C GLU A 34 13.11 9.19 14.86
N SER A 35 13.13 10.30 14.12
CA SER A 35 12.01 10.65 13.24
C SER A 35 12.01 9.81 11.95
N VAL A 36 10.83 9.73 11.29
CA VAL A 36 10.71 9.09 9.95
C VAL A 36 11.66 9.75 8.96
N ALA A 37 11.81 11.07 9.02
CA ALA A 37 12.71 11.84 8.16
C ALA A 37 14.19 11.46 8.35
N ASP A 38 14.62 11.27 9.59
CA ASP A 38 16.00 10.88 9.87
C ASP A 38 16.26 9.42 9.52
N THR A 39 15.33 8.53 9.89
CA THR A 39 15.41 7.11 9.52
C THR A 39 15.55 6.93 8.01
N ILE A 40 14.74 7.64 7.20
CA ILE A 40 14.79 7.46 5.74
C ILE A 40 16.06 8.05 5.11
N ARG A 41 16.63 9.13 5.66
CA ARG A 41 17.91 9.64 5.21
C ARG A 41 19.03 8.60 5.39
N VAL A 42 19.03 7.91 6.52
CA VAL A 42 19.99 6.84 6.80
C VAL A 42 19.78 5.65 5.84
N ILE A 43 18.53 5.20 5.67
CA ILE A 43 18.19 4.10 4.73
C ILE A 43 18.62 4.45 3.31
N SER A 44 18.45 5.70 2.89
CA SER A 44 18.85 6.17 1.56
C SER A 44 20.36 6.06 1.28
N CYS A 45 21.18 5.86 2.30
CA CYS A 45 22.62 5.62 2.14
C CYS A 45 22.96 4.15 1.87
N TYR A 46 22.00 3.23 2.08
CA TYR A 46 22.23 1.78 2.01
C TYR A 46 21.40 1.06 0.95
N ALA A 47 20.37 1.70 0.42
CA ALA A 47 19.41 1.09 -0.50
C ALA A 47 19.14 1.97 -1.71
N ASP A 48 18.70 1.35 -2.81
CA ASP A 48 18.33 2.02 -4.05
C ASP A 48 16.83 2.29 -4.13
N ILE A 49 16.02 1.60 -3.32
CA ILE A 49 14.56 1.73 -3.22
C ILE A 49 14.10 1.30 -1.83
N CYS A 50 13.06 1.91 -1.30
CA CYS A 50 12.50 1.55 0.00
C CYS A 50 11.00 1.25 -0.10
N ALA A 51 10.58 0.05 0.31
CA ALA A 51 9.18 -0.27 0.56
C ALA A 51 8.86 -0.05 2.04
N MET A 52 8.03 0.94 2.35
CA MET A 52 7.69 1.33 3.72
C MET A 52 6.25 0.98 4.06
N ARG A 53 6.06 0.27 5.17
CA ARG A 53 4.78 0.14 5.84
C ARG A 53 4.86 0.79 7.22
N HIS A 54 3.92 1.68 7.51
CA HIS A 54 3.94 2.46 8.75
C HIS A 54 2.56 2.54 9.40
N PRO A 55 2.44 2.53 10.75
CA PRO A 55 1.15 2.64 11.43
C PRO A 55 0.54 4.06 11.34
N LYS A 56 1.36 5.09 11.20
CA LYS A 56 0.88 6.47 11.06
C LYS A 56 0.56 6.80 9.60
N GLU A 57 -0.59 7.39 9.37
CA GLU A 57 -1.01 7.91 8.07
C GLU A 57 -0.06 9.00 7.58
N GLY A 58 0.23 9.02 6.28
CA GLY A 58 1.12 9.99 5.66
C GLY A 58 2.62 9.76 5.91
N ALA A 59 3.03 8.80 6.74
CA ALA A 59 4.45 8.56 7.00
C ALA A 59 5.27 8.25 5.73
N PRO A 60 4.80 7.45 4.76
CA PRO A 60 5.52 7.26 3.50
C PRO A 60 5.62 8.54 2.65
N MET A 61 4.64 9.44 2.73
CA MET A 61 4.69 10.74 2.07
C MET A 61 5.79 11.61 2.66
N VAL A 62 5.81 11.74 3.99
CA VAL A 62 6.91 12.43 4.70
C VAL A 62 8.25 11.80 4.35
N ALA A 63 8.36 10.46 4.37
CA ALA A 63 9.58 9.79 3.98
C ALA A 63 10.03 10.18 2.56
N SER A 64 9.11 10.28 1.60
CA SER A 64 9.44 10.63 0.22
C SER A 64 10.00 12.06 0.05
N GLU A 65 9.62 12.99 0.94
CA GLU A 65 10.13 14.36 0.94
C GLU A 65 11.59 14.47 1.42
N TYR A 66 12.02 13.54 2.27
CA TYR A 66 13.38 13.52 2.86
C TYR A 66 14.29 12.43 2.28
N SER A 67 13.77 11.62 1.37
CA SER A 67 14.49 10.50 0.76
C SER A 67 15.23 10.93 -0.51
N HIS A 68 16.39 10.34 -0.75
CA HIS A 68 17.10 10.41 -2.04
C HIS A 68 16.80 9.23 -2.96
N ILE A 69 16.02 8.26 -2.47
CA ILE A 69 15.63 7.06 -3.21
C ILE A 69 14.11 6.97 -3.31
N PRO A 70 13.54 6.24 -4.28
CA PRO A 70 12.11 6.03 -4.39
C PRO A 70 11.51 5.33 -3.16
N ILE A 71 10.34 5.82 -2.71
CA ILE A 71 9.58 5.25 -1.61
C ILE A 71 8.31 4.60 -2.13
N ILE A 72 8.13 3.31 -1.86
CA ILE A 72 6.88 2.59 -2.13
C ILE A 72 6.05 2.53 -0.84
N ASN A 73 4.86 3.11 -0.88
CA ASN A 73 3.90 2.97 0.21
C ASN A 73 3.31 1.54 0.21
N ALA A 74 3.72 0.73 1.18
CA ALA A 74 3.22 -0.63 1.41
C ALA A 74 2.06 -0.69 2.42
N GLY A 75 1.46 0.46 2.71
CA GLY A 75 0.33 0.67 3.62
C GLY A 75 0.66 1.61 4.79
N ASP A 76 -0.13 2.66 4.95
CA ASP A 76 0.01 3.68 5.98
C ASP A 76 -1.24 3.80 6.85
N GLY A 77 -1.20 3.16 8.00
CA GLY A 77 -2.32 3.20 8.97
C GLY A 77 -3.65 2.74 8.38
N GLY A 78 -4.69 3.53 8.56
CA GLY A 78 -6.02 3.36 7.98
C GLY A 78 -6.22 4.01 6.61
N HIS A 79 -5.23 4.78 6.11
CA HIS A 79 -5.38 5.69 4.99
C HIS A 79 -5.34 4.96 3.63
N GLN A 80 -4.20 4.41 3.22
CA GLN A 80 -4.05 3.82 1.89
C GLN A 80 -3.32 2.47 1.89
N HIS A 81 -3.58 1.68 0.84
CA HIS A 81 -2.85 0.46 0.53
C HIS A 81 -2.63 0.33 -0.99
N PRO A 82 -1.78 1.19 -1.58
CA PRO A 82 -1.66 1.29 -3.05
C PRO A 82 -1.26 -0.02 -3.71
N THR A 83 -0.34 -0.77 -3.09
CA THR A 83 0.15 -2.04 -3.66
C THR A 83 -0.91 -3.14 -3.64
N GLN A 84 -1.84 -3.14 -2.66
CA GLN A 84 -3.00 -4.04 -2.70
C GLN A 84 -3.92 -3.67 -3.86
N THR A 85 -4.16 -2.39 -4.09
CA THR A 85 -4.96 -1.93 -5.23
C THR A 85 -4.38 -2.37 -6.56
N LEU A 86 -3.06 -2.29 -6.74
CA LEU A 86 -2.40 -2.79 -7.96
C LEU A 86 -2.58 -4.31 -8.14
N THR A 87 -2.53 -5.07 -7.05
CA THR A 87 -2.79 -6.51 -7.07
C THR A 87 -4.24 -6.81 -7.46
N ASP A 88 -5.20 -6.06 -6.92
CA ASP A 88 -6.63 -6.21 -7.24
C ASP A 88 -6.89 -5.86 -8.72
N LEU A 89 -6.34 -4.76 -9.21
CA LEU A 89 -6.45 -4.36 -10.62
C LEU A 89 -5.84 -5.41 -11.56
N MET A 90 -4.67 -5.93 -11.23
CA MET A 90 -4.02 -7.00 -11.98
C MET A 90 -4.90 -8.25 -12.02
N THR A 91 -5.45 -8.67 -10.88
CA THR A 91 -6.33 -9.83 -10.78
C THR A 91 -7.59 -9.65 -11.64
N ILE A 92 -8.24 -8.48 -11.57
CA ILE A 92 -9.41 -8.17 -12.39
C ILE A 92 -9.03 -8.23 -13.87
N ARG A 93 -7.91 -7.65 -14.27
CA ARG A 93 -7.42 -7.64 -15.64
C ARG A 93 -7.14 -9.06 -16.15
N GLU A 94 -6.44 -9.89 -15.36
CA GLU A 94 -6.14 -11.28 -15.73
C GLU A 94 -7.40 -12.12 -15.92
N LEU A 95 -8.38 -11.97 -15.04
CA LEU A 95 -9.62 -12.75 -15.10
C LEU A 95 -10.61 -12.28 -16.19
N ARG A 96 -10.58 -11.00 -16.55
CA ARG A 96 -11.56 -10.39 -17.46
C ARG A 96 -10.99 -9.90 -18.79
N GLY A 97 -9.69 -9.77 -18.89
CA GLY A 97 -9.01 -9.20 -20.07
C GLY A 97 -9.03 -7.67 -20.13
N SER A 98 -9.90 -6.98 -19.36
CA SER A 98 -10.03 -5.51 -19.35
C SER A 98 -10.44 -4.99 -17.97
N LEU A 99 -10.12 -3.72 -17.72
CA LEU A 99 -10.58 -2.94 -16.57
C LEU A 99 -11.73 -1.98 -16.92
N ASP A 100 -12.21 -2.01 -18.17
CA ASP A 100 -13.35 -1.23 -18.62
C ASP A 100 -14.65 -2.07 -18.71
N ASN A 101 -15.80 -1.40 -18.72
CA ASN A 101 -17.10 -1.97 -19.04
C ASN A 101 -17.50 -3.18 -18.16
N PHE A 102 -17.48 -3.02 -16.84
CA PHE A 102 -17.91 -4.07 -15.93
C PHE A 102 -18.58 -3.55 -14.66
N THR A 103 -19.21 -4.48 -13.96
CA THR A 103 -19.79 -4.22 -12.63
C THR A 103 -18.99 -4.98 -11.58
N ILE A 104 -18.60 -4.27 -10.51
CA ILE A 104 -17.93 -4.86 -9.36
C ILE A 104 -18.81 -4.77 -8.12
N GLY A 105 -18.96 -5.87 -7.41
CA GLY A 105 -19.60 -5.93 -6.10
C GLY A 105 -18.59 -5.80 -4.98
N LEU A 106 -18.79 -4.85 -4.07
CA LEU A 106 -17.97 -4.64 -2.89
C LEU A 106 -18.83 -4.92 -1.66
N CYS A 107 -18.45 -5.92 -0.88
CA CYS A 107 -19.27 -6.41 0.23
C CYS A 107 -18.51 -6.41 1.56
N GLY A 108 -19.16 -5.92 2.62
CA GLY A 108 -18.65 -5.95 3.99
C GLY A 108 -18.46 -4.58 4.61
N ASP A 109 -17.31 -4.34 5.25
CA ASP A 109 -16.98 -3.04 5.84
C ASP A 109 -16.49 -2.06 4.77
N LEU A 110 -17.42 -1.25 4.28
CA LEU A 110 -17.13 -0.22 3.28
C LEU A 110 -16.78 1.13 3.92
N LYS A 111 -16.95 1.28 5.23
CA LYS A 111 -16.67 2.54 5.93
C LYS A 111 -15.19 2.68 6.29
N PHE A 112 -14.60 1.62 6.85
CA PHE A 112 -13.22 1.62 7.33
C PHE A 112 -12.27 0.80 6.45
N GLY A 113 -12.82 0.11 5.44
CA GLY A 113 -12.08 -0.72 4.51
C GLY A 113 -11.21 0.08 3.54
N ARG A 114 -10.01 0.48 3.95
CA ARG A 114 -9.08 1.27 3.12
C ARG A 114 -8.77 0.65 1.75
N THR A 115 -8.78 -0.67 1.64
CA THR A 115 -8.58 -1.38 0.36
C THR A 115 -9.73 -1.11 -0.60
N VAL A 116 -10.96 -1.06 -0.09
CA VAL A 116 -12.18 -0.72 -0.86
C VAL A 116 -12.08 0.71 -1.38
N HIS A 117 -11.74 1.67 -0.52
CA HIS A 117 -11.60 3.08 -0.90
C HIS A 117 -10.53 3.27 -1.97
N SER A 118 -9.37 2.65 -1.79
CA SER A 118 -8.26 2.73 -2.75
C SER A 118 -8.63 2.08 -4.09
N LEU A 119 -9.34 0.95 -4.07
CA LEU A 119 -9.77 0.26 -5.29
C LEU A 119 -10.82 1.08 -6.05
N ILE A 120 -11.83 1.63 -5.37
CA ILE A 120 -12.83 2.52 -5.99
C ILE A 120 -12.13 3.72 -6.63
N SER A 121 -11.26 4.43 -5.87
CA SER A 121 -10.51 5.60 -6.37
C SER A 121 -9.68 5.30 -7.61
N SER A 122 -9.22 4.07 -7.77
CA SER A 122 -8.49 3.63 -8.95
C SER A 122 -9.41 3.26 -10.10
N LEU A 123 -10.49 2.52 -9.83
CA LEU A 123 -11.41 2.01 -10.86
C LEU A 123 -12.29 3.12 -11.48
N VAL A 124 -12.56 4.23 -10.79
CA VAL A 124 -13.28 5.38 -11.38
C VAL A 124 -12.54 6.05 -12.54
N ARG A 125 -11.26 5.72 -12.73
CA ARG A 125 -10.44 6.22 -13.86
C ARG A 125 -10.67 5.41 -15.15
N TYR A 126 -11.33 4.27 -15.07
CA TYR A 126 -11.64 3.39 -16.20
C TYR A 126 -13.06 3.62 -16.69
N ASN A 127 -13.31 3.28 -17.96
CA ASN A 127 -14.58 3.57 -18.62
C ASN A 127 -15.69 2.63 -18.17
N ASN A 128 -16.86 3.19 -17.86
CA ASN A 128 -18.11 2.45 -17.63
C ASN A 128 -17.98 1.33 -16.57
N VAL A 129 -17.29 1.63 -15.46
CA VAL A 129 -17.24 0.74 -14.29
C VAL A 129 -18.41 1.06 -13.37
N LYS A 130 -19.23 0.06 -13.05
CA LYS A 130 -20.37 0.19 -12.12
C LYS A 130 -20.02 -0.47 -10.79
N PHE A 131 -20.38 0.20 -9.71
CA PHE A 131 -20.15 -0.29 -8.35
C PHE A 131 -21.46 -0.73 -7.70
N VAL A 132 -21.50 -1.94 -7.15
CA VAL A 132 -22.58 -2.44 -6.29
C VAL A 132 -22.02 -2.54 -4.87
N LEU A 133 -22.51 -1.68 -3.98
CA LEU A 133 -22.03 -1.56 -2.61
C LEU A 133 -22.97 -2.29 -1.65
N ILE A 134 -22.45 -3.30 -0.98
CA ILE A 134 -23.24 -4.20 -0.10
C ILE A 134 -22.63 -4.14 1.30
N SER A 135 -23.34 -3.50 2.24
CA SER A 135 -22.88 -3.39 3.62
C SER A 135 -24.03 -3.23 4.60
N PRO A 136 -23.84 -3.57 5.88
CA PRO A 136 -24.70 -3.11 6.95
C PRO A 136 -24.80 -1.58 6.97
N LYS A 137 -25.89 -1.06 7.53
CA LYS A 137 -26.16 0.38 7.54
C LYS A 137 -25.05 1.19 8.21
N GLU A 138 -24.44 0.64 9.24
CA GLU A 138 -23.39 1.26 10.06
C GLU A 138 -22.01 1.28 9.36
N LEU A 139 -21.83 0.43 8.34
CA LEU A 139 -20.58 0.23 7.62
C LEU A 139 -20.64 0.70 6.16
N ARG A 140 -21.60 1.56 5.84
CA ARG A 140 -21.70 2.15 4.50
C ARG A 140 -20.52 3.05 4.22
N ILE A 141 -20.17 3.10 2.95
CA ILE A 141 -19.15 4.03 2.45
C ILE A 141 -19.62 5.47 2.71
N PRO A 142 -18.72 6.37 3.14
CA PRO A 142 -19.05 7.78 3.40
C PRO A 142 -19.57 8.51 2.16
#